data_99086c4e3550031c06fe15ce615550ff
#
_entry.id   99086c4e3550031c06fe15ce615550ff
#
_cell.length_a   1.000
_cell.length_b   1.000
_cell.length_c   1.000
_cell.angle_alpha   90.00
_cell.angle_beta   90.00
_cell.angle_gamma   90.00
#
_symmetry.space_group_name_H-M   'P 1'
#
loop_
_entity.id
_entity.type
_entity.pdbx_description
1 polymer ?
#
loop_
_entity_poly.entity_id
_entity_poly.type
_entity_poly.pdbx_seq_one_letter_code
_entity_poly.pdbx_strand_id
1 'polypeptide(L)'
;VALLGLMLAACAQVSAPPPRPSSPPEPPPPRAQPSPPAERAPLGQAPDTPLSGQFGGSGVGADGMVRVGLLVPLSGPAAGAGEALLNAAQMAAFDMGNDRLVLQPYDTGGTPAGAAQAAERALRQGARILLGPLYGNSARAVGPVAAGAGVNVVAFTTDPGVAGGNVFVMGFLVREQVDRMVQFALGEGRTRFGALTPSETYGQVATQALRRQVAARGGQMTAVQTYAPDNPDLRGPARALAGADAILIPDTGDGLRAAVNGLAYVDIDSRTARYLGTMLWNDPGLWRESALAGGVFPAPPRGSVQAFERKYADAFGTAPPDIAVLGYDAAALAAVLARMGGGPRFDRATLTSASGFGGAAGIFRFRSDGTVERGLAVMEIQSGGTVREVAPAPLSFGSAGF
;
A
#
# COMPACT_ATOMS: atom_id res chain seq x y z
N VAL A 1 39.36 -9.92 -81.49
CA VAL A 1 39.26 -11.15 -82.24
C VAL A 1 38.46 -12.13 -81.42
N ALA A 2 37.18 -12.22 -81.68
CA ALA A 2 36.34 -13.34 -82.22
C ALA A 2 36.26 -14.53 -81.28
N LEU A 3 35.21 -15.17 -81.02
CA LEU A 3 34.03 -15.76 -81.58
C LEU A 3 33.17 -16.27 -80.40
N LEU A 4 31.92 -15.95 -80.28
CA LEU A 4 30.67 -16.59 -80.75
C LEU A 4 30.60 -18.10 -80.49
N GLY A 5 29.74 -18.49 -79.57
CA GLY A 5 29.32 -19.87 -79.31
C GLY A 5 27.90 -19.88 -78.69
N LEU A 6 26.89 -19.99 -79.55
CA LEU A 6 25.46 -20.15 -79.25
C LEU A 6 25.24 -21.60 -78.87
N MET A 7 24.67 -21.87 -77.71
CA MET A 7 24.06 -23.14 -77.39
C MET A 7 22.59 -22.90 -77.02
N LEU A 8 21.67 -23.38 -77.85
CA LEU A 8 20.25 -23.53 -77.60
C LEU A 8 20.07 -24.70 -76.58
N ALA A 9 19.44 -24.46 -75.47
CA ALA A 9 18.88 -25.47 -74.65
C ALA A 9 17.35 -25.34 -74.64
N ALA A 10 16.71 -26.37 -75.16
CA ALA A 10 15.24 -26.48 -75.24
C ALA A 10 14.65 -26.68 -73.82
N CYS A 11 13.77 -25.75 -73.42
CA CYS A 11 12.95 -25.92 -72.25
C CYS A 11 11.76 -26.79 -72.55
N ALA A 12 11.72 -28.02 -72.02
CA ALA A 12 10.53 -28.83 -71.92
C ALA A 12 9.62 -28.24 -70.80
N GLN A 13 8.46 -27.73 -71.23
CA GLN A 13 7.40 -27.30 -70.32
C GLN A 13 6.73 -28.52 -69.72
N VAL A 14 6.97 -28.81 -68.42
CA VAL A 14 6.16 -29.75 -67.66
C VAL A 14 4.92 -28.97 -67.15
N SER A 15 3.77 -29.28 -67.72
CA SER A 15 2.47 -28.76 -67.26
C SER A 15 2.13 -29.31 -65.91
N ALA A 16 2.04 -28.44 -64.93
CA ALA A 16 1.57 -28.81 -63.58
C ALA A 16 0.04 -29.12 -63.63
N PRO A 17 -0.43 -30.14 -62.88
CA PRO A 17 -1.87 -30.42 -62.81
C PRO A 17 -2.61 -29.28 -62.09
N PRO A 18 -3.90 -29.04 -62.41
CA PRO A 18 -4.69 -27.98 -61.81
C PRO A 18 -4.84 -28.22 -60.29
N PRO A 19 -4.87 -27.14 -59.46
CA PRO A 19 -5.06 -27.25 -58.00
C PRO A 19 -6.43 -27.84 -57.71
N ARG A 20 -6.49 -28.80 -56.79
CA ARG A 20 -7.74 -29.32 -56.24
C ARG A 20 -8.52 -28.20 -55.59
N PRO A 21 -9.84 -28.16 -55.67
CA PRO A 21 -10.64 -27.20 -54.91
C PRO A 21 -10.42 -27.41 -53.44
N SER A 22 -10.03 -26.37 -52.70
CA SER A 22 -9.90 -26.36 -51.27
C SER A 22 -11.26 -26.61 -50.63
N SER A 23 -11.35 -27.61 -49.76
CA SER A 23 -12.51 -27.85 -48.92
C SER A 23 -12.85 -26.57 -48.12
N PRO A 24 -14.13 -26.25 -47.90
CA PRO A 24 -14.51 -25.13 -47.06
C PRO A 24 -13.88 -25.30 -45.65
N PRO A 25 -13.44 -24.22 -45.00
CA PRO A 25 -12.93 -24.30 -43.65
C PRO A 25 -14.00 -24.86 -42.71
N GLU A 26 -13.62 -25.85 -41.91
CA GLU A 26 -14.44 -26.44 -40.88
C GLU A 26 -14.85 -25.32 -39.87
N PRO A 27 -16.14 -25.21 -39.51
CA PRO A 27 -16.58 -24.19 -38.59
C PRO A 27 -15.82 -24.38 -37.25
N PRO A 28 -15.39 -23.28 -36.60
CA PRO A 28 -14.70 -23.39 -35.30
C PRO A 28 -15.59 -24.10 -34.28
N PRO A 29 -14.99 -24.90 -33.39
CA PRO A 29 -15.75 -25.59 -32.34
C PRO A 29 -16.54 -24.55 -31.51
N PRO A 30 -17.76 -24.89 -31.04
CA PRO A 30 -18.56 -24.01 -30.24
C PRO A 30 -17.72 -23.50 -29.06
N ARG A 31 -17.59 -22.17 -28.90
CA ARG A 31 -17.03 -21.60 -27.70
C ARG A 31 -17.79 -22.16 -26.52
N ALA A 32 -17.09 -22.83 -25.61
CA ALA A 32 -17.65 -23.20 -24.33
C ALA A 32 -18.24 -21.93 -23.69
N GLN A 33 -19.54 -21.91 -23.49
CA GLN A 33 -20.19 -20.85 -22.73
C GLN A 33 -19.60 -20.90 -21.34
N PRO A 34 -19.17 -19.76 -20.75
CA PRO A 34 -18.78 -19.76 -19.36
C PRO A 34 -19.97 -20.26 -18.56
N SER A 35 -19.73 -21.27 -17.73
CA SER A 35 -20.71 -21.73 -16.75
C SER A 35 -21.20 -20.54 -15.96
N PRO A 36 -22.52 -20.40 -15.72
CA PRO A 36 -23.02 -19.33 -14.87
C PRO A 36 -22.30 -19.43 -13.52
N PRO A 37 -21.94 -18.28 -12.88
CA PRO A 37 -21.35 -18.28 -11.57
C PRO A 37 -22.23 -19.13 -10.65
N ALA A 38 -21.61 -20.05 -9.91
CA ALA A 38 -22.32 -20.81 -8.91
C ALA A 38 -23.05 -19.84 -7.99
N GLU A 39 -24.38 -19.95 -7.97
CA GLU A 39 -25.26 -19.15 -7.14
C GLU A 39 -24.83 -19.38 -5.69
N ARG A 40 -24.14 -18.38 -5.12
CA ARG A 40 -23.74 -18.42 -3.72
C ARG A 40 -25.01 -18.45 -2.90
N ALA A 41 -25.21 -19.51 -2.10
CA ALA A 41 -26.29 -19.59 -1.16
C ALA A 41 -26.37 -18.29 -0.35
N PRO A 42 -27.54 -17.66 -0.18
CA PRO A 42 -27.67 -16.46 0.62
C PRO A 42 -27.17 -16.76 2.03
N LEU A 43 -26.22 -15.95 2.51
CA LEU A 43 -25.77 -15.98 3.90
C LEU A 43 -27.02 -15.77 4.77
N GLY A 44 -27.37 -16.78 5.56
CA GLY A 44 -28.59 -16.80 6.35
C GLY A 44 -28.70 -15.53 7.19
N GLN A 45 -29.85 -14.88 7.12
CA GLN A 45 -30.23 -13.78 8.00
C GLN A 45 -30.25 -14.32 9.43
N ALA A 46 -29.40 -13.78 10.30
CA ALA A 46 -29.45 -14.05 11.72
C ALA A 46 -30.72 -13.38 12.31
N PRO A 47 -31.44 -14.01 13.27
CA PRO A 47 -32.60 -13.44 13.87
C PRO A 47 -32.32 -12.17 14.66
N ASP A 48 -33.15 -11.15 14.51
CA ASP A 48 -33.10 -9.88 15.24
C ASP A 48 -33.44 -10.13 16.73
N THR A 49 -32.39 -10.19 17.54
CA THR A 49 -32.51 -10.21 18.99
C THR A 49 -32.14 -8.82 19.54
N PRO A 50 -32.92 -8.17 20.39
CA PRO A 50 -32.62 -6.85 20.91
C PRO A 50 -31.42 -6.86 21.84
N LEU A 51 -30.52 -5.86 21.65
CA LEU A 51 -29.39 -5.62 22.52
C LEU A 51 -29.86 -5.04 23.86
N SER A 52 -29.99 -5.88 24.89
CA SER A 52 -30.06 -5.44 26.27
C SER A 52 -29.15 -6.30 27.14
N GLY A 53 -28.07 -5.71 27.61
CA GLY A 53 -27.30 -6.15 28.76
C GLY A 53 -26.02 -6.89 28.54
N GLN A 54 -24.96 -6.31 29.12
CA GLN A 54 -23.67 -6.90 29.52
C GLN A 54 -22.52 -6.90 28.49
N PHE A 55 -21.92 -5.74 28.29
CA PHE A 55 -20.53 -5.62 27.81
C PHE A 55 -19.55 -5.63 29.01
N GLY A 56 -19.42 -6.78 29.67
CA GLY A 56 -18.50 -6.98 30.79
C GLY A 56 -18.13 -8.45 30.90
N GLY A 57 -17.65 -9.04 29.79
CA GLY A 57 -17.28 -10.45 29.77
C GLY A 57 -15.86 -10.65 29.25
N SER A 58 -15.21 -11.67 29.72
CA SER A 58 -13.87 -12.22 29.50
C SER A 58 -13.43 -12.31 28.02
N GLY A 59 -13.54 -11.33 27.18
CA GLY A 59 -12.93 -11.26 25.83
C GLY A 59 -13.19 -12.43 24.85
N VAL A 60 -13.83 -13.49 25.34
CA VAL A 60 -14.06 -14.76 24.60
C VAL A 60 -15.56 -14.98 24.55
N GLY A 61 -16.10 -15.36 23.39
CA GLY A 61 -17.51 -15.74 23.25
C GLY A 61 -17.87 -16.95 24.15
N ALA A 62 -19.16 -17.20 24.37
CA ALA A 62 -19.61 -18.36 25.14
C ALA A 62 -19.11 -19.71 24.56
N ASP A 63 -18.76 -19.72 23.28
CA ASP A 63 -18.17 -20.83 22.53
C ASP A 63 -16.64 -20.91 22.62
N GLY A 64 -15.99 -20.05 23.39
CA GLY A 64 -14.53 -19.98 23.49
C GLY A 64 -13.84 -19.29 22.33
N MET A 65 -14.58 -18.70 21.39
CA MET A 65 -14.03 -18.07 20.17
C MET A 65 -13.81 -16.56 20.35
N VAL A 66 -12.77 -16.05 19.68
CA VAL A 66 -12.43 -14.63 19.60
C VAL A 66 -12.81 -14.11 18.21
N ARG A 67 -13.85 -13.31 18.12
CA ARG A 67 -14.34 -12.79 16.85
C ARG A 67 -13.66 -11.48 16.49
N VAL A 68 -13.19 -11.40 15.26
CA VAL A 68 -12.56 -10.24 14.64
C VAL A 68 -13.37 -9.82 13.43
N GLY A 69 -13.91 -8.62 13.44
CA GLY A 69 -14.65 -8.08 12.29
C GLY A 69 -13.71 -7.46 11.27
N LEU A 70 -13.74 -7.93 10.02
CA LEU A 70 -12.97 -7.35 8.91
C LEU A 70 -13.90 -6.51 8.03
N LEU A 71 -13.76 -5.20 8.09
CA LEU A 71 -14.59 -4.22 7.37
C LEU A 71 -13.90 -3.80 6.07
N VAL A 72 -14.28 -4.39 4.94
CA VAL A 72 -13.64 -4.14 3.63
C VAL A 72 -14.71 -3.95 2.54
N PRO A 73 -14.43 -3.19 1.47
CA PRO A 73 -15.35 -3.06 0.36
C PRO A 73 -15.31 -4.34 -0.49
N LEU A 74 -16.29 -5.21 -0.35
CA LEU A 74 -16.43 -6.44 -1.16
C LEU A 74 -17.36 -6.22 -2.36
N SER A 75 -17.98 -5.06 -2.45
CA SER A 75 -18.80 -4.61 -3.57
C SER A 75 -18.44 -3.18 -3.99
N GLY A 76 -18.89 -2.76 -5.17
CA GLY A 76 -18.61 -1.44 -5.73
C GLY A 76 -17.22 -1.31 -6.36
N PRO A 77 -16.80 -0.07 -6.68
CA PRO A 77 -15.56 0.19 -7.46
C PRO A 77 -14.27 -0.28 -6.78
N ALA A 78 -14.27 -0.40 -5.44
CA ALA A 78 -13.10 -0.82 -4.66
C ALA A 78 -13.13 -2.32 -4.28
N ALA A 79 -14.01 -3.12 -4.87
CA ALA A 79 -14.15 -4.53 -4.52
C ALA A 79 -12.83 -5.31 -4.65
N GLY A 80 -12.06 -5.06 -5.71
CA GLY A 80 -10.76 -5.72 -5.91
C GLY A 80 -9.75 -5.43 -4.78
N ALA A 81 -9.71 -4.18 -4.28
CA ALA A 81 -8.87 -3.85 -3.12
C ALA A 81 -9.38 -4.52 -1.84
N GLY A 82 -10.71 -4.58 -1.66
CA GLY A 82 -11.33 -5.25 -0.54
C GLY A 82 -11.09 -6.76 -0.52
N GLU A 83 -11.19 -7.41 -1.67
CA GLU A 83 -10.87 -8.83 -1.84
C GLU A 83 -9.40 -9.13 -1.54
N ALA A 84 -8.49 -8.27 -2.01
CA ALA A 84 -7.07 -8.43 -1.74
C ALA A 84 -6.75 -8.32 -0.24
N LEU A 85 -7.38 -7.37 0.46
CA LEU A 85 -7.27 -7.25 1.92
C LEU A 85 -7.84 -8.47 2.65
N LEU A 86 -8.99 -8.98 2.20
CA LEU A 86 -9.62 -10.19 2.76
C LEU A 86 -8.73 -11.41 2.58
N ASN A 87 -8.23 -11.65 1.36
CA ASN A 87 -7.36 -12.76 1.03
C ASN A 87 -6.10 -12.75 1.90
N ALA A 88 -5.45 -11.58 2.02
CA ALA A 88 -4.27 -11.42 2.85
C ALA A 88 -4.56 -11.64 4.34
N ALA A 89 -5.71 -11.15 4.84
CA ALA A 89 -6.11 -11.36 6.22
C ALA A 89 -6.42 -12.83 6.53
N GLN A 90 -7.05 -13.55 5.60
CA GLN A 90 -7.28 -15.00 5.71
C GLN A 90 -5.97 -15.79 5.72
N MET A 91 -5.02 -15.40 4.85
CA MET A 91 -3.69 -16.00 4.82
C MET A 91 -2.96 -15.81 6.16
N ALA A 92 -3.02 -14.61 6.75
CA ALA A 92 -2.44 -14.36 8.07
C ALA A 92 -3.12 -15.17 9.18
N ALA A 93 -4.44 -15.27 9.18
CA ALA A 93 -5.17 -16.06 10.16
C ALA A 93 -4.77 -17.55 10.10
N PHE A 94 -4.58 -18.08 8.89
CA PHE A 94 -4.07 -19.43 8.67
C PHE A 94 -2.64 -19.59 9.17
N ASP A 95 -1.74 -18.67 8.82
CA ASP A 95 -0.33 -18.69 9.22
C ASP A 95 -0.14 -18.65 10.73
N MET A 96 -0.96 -17.84 11.38
CA MET A 96 -0.91 -17.71 12.82
C MET A 96 -1.42 -18.97 13.56
N GLY A 97 -2.17 -19.86 12.89
CA GLY A 97 -2.65 -21.12 13.45
C GLY A 97 -3.38 -20.95 14.78
N ASN A 98 -4.29 -19.96 14.86
CA ASN A 98 -5.07 -19.70 16.07
C ASN A 98 -6.48 -20.24 15.92
N ASP A 99 -6.74 -21.46 16.38
CA ASP A 99 -8.02 -22.16 16.27
C ASP A 99 -9.20 -21.43 16.97
N ARG A 100 -8.89 -20.47 17.86
CA ARG A 100 -9.90 -19.68 18.56
C ARG A 100 -10.21 -18.36 17.84
N LEU A 101 -9.42 -17.96 16.85
CA LEU A 101 -9.65 -16.73 16.11
C LEU A 101 -10.66 -16.96 14.98
N VAL A 102 -11.74 -16.21 14.99
CA VAL A 102 -12.73 -16.20 13.90
C VAL A 102 -12.68 -14.86 13.20
N LEU A 103 -12.10 -14.82 12.00
CA LEU A 103 -12.10 -13.65 11.14
C LEU A 103 -13.39 -13.61 10.33
N GLN A 104 -14.21 -12.58 10.53
CA GLN A 104 -15.51 -12.41 9.89
C GLN A 104 -15.48 -11.20 8.96
N PRO A 105 -15.63 -11.39 7.63
CA PRO A 105 -15.68 -10.30 6.68
C PRO A 105 -17.08 -9.66 6.62
N TYR A 106 -17.09 -8.33 6.51
CA TYR A 106 -18.30 -7.51 6.36
C TYR A 106 -18.09 -6.53 5.22
N ASP A 107 -19.00 -6.58 4.24
CA ASP A 107 -18.97 -5.64 3.13
C ASP A 107 -19.37 -4.24 3.57
N THR A 108 -18.49 -3.26 3.26
CA THR A 108 -18.73 -1.84 3.50
C THR A 108 -19.29 -1.11 2.28
N GLY A 109 -19.32 -1.76 1.10
CA GLY A 109 -19.67 -1.12 -0.17
C GLY A 109 -18.81 0.10 -0.52
N GLY A 110 -17.67 0.29 0.16
CA GLY A 110 -16.79 1.46 -0.01
C GLY A 110 -17.39 2.79 0.48
N THR A 111 -18.47 2.77 1.24
CA THR A 111 -19.19 3.98 1.68
C THR A 111 -19.18 4.14 3.21
N PRO A 112 -19.27 5.39 3.74
CA PRO A 112 -19.36 5.62 5.18
C PRO A 112 -20.57 4.95 5.82
N ALA A 113 -21.75 5.02 5.18
CA ALA A 113 -22.97 4.42 5.70
C ALA A 113 -22.89 2.89 5.71
N GLY A 114 -22.38 2.29 4.62
CA GLY A 114 -22.17 0.83 4.55
C GLY A 114 -21.15 0.35 5.58
N ALA A 115 -20.09 1.12 5.82
CA ALA A 115 -19.08 0.80 6.83
C ALA A 115 -19.64 0.86 8.25
N ALA A 116 -20.47 1.86 8.58
CA ALA A 116 -21.14 1.95 9.87
C ALA A 116 -22.08 0.75 10.09
N GLN A 117 -22.90 0.40 9.11
CA GLN A 117 -23.78 -0.77 9.16
C GLN A 117 -23.00 -2.09 9.29
N ALA A 118 -21.86 -2.20 8.56
CA ALA A 118 -20.98 -3.35 8.68
C ALA A 118 -20.40 -3.49 10.09
N ALA A 119 -19.98 -2.37 10.70
CA ALA A 119 -19.49 -2.32 12.07
C ALA A 119 -20.59 -2.75 13.07
N GLU A 120 -21.82 -2.23 12.93
CA GLU A 120 -22.94 -2.63 13.76
C GLU A 120 -23.20 -4.15 13.68
N ARG A 121 -23.20 -4.72 12.47
CA ARG A 121 -23.37 -6.18 12.30
C ARG A 121 -22.25 -6.95 12.97
N ALA A 122 -21.00 -6.53 12.79
CA ALA A 122 -19.85 -7.17 13.42
C ALA A 122 -19.94 -7.15 14.95
N LEU A 123 -20.31 -6.01 15.51
CA LEU A 123 -20.45 -5.84 16.97
C LEU A 123 -21.61 -6.67 17.54
N ARG A 124 -22.77 -6.73 16.86
CA ARG A 124 -23.87 -7.61 17.26
C ARG A 124 -23.48 -9.09 17.24
N GLN A 125 -22.56 -9.49 16.36
CA GLN A 125 -22.03 -10.85 16.29
C GLN A 125 -20.84 -11.08 17.23
N GLY A 126 -20.54 -10.12 18.11
CA GLY A 126 -19.54 -10.26 19.16
C GLY A 126 -18.12 -9.97 18.75
N ALA A 127 -17.90 -9.19 17.68
CA ALA A 127 -16.56 -8.75 17.31
C ALA A 127 -15.88 -7.97 18.44
N ARG A 128 -14.63 -8.32 18.76
CA ARG A 128 -13.84 -7.75 19.85
C ARG A 128 -12.84 -6.69 19.39
N ILE A 129 -12.57 -6.67 18.09
CA ILE A 129 -11.78 -5.67 17.39
C ILE A 129 -12.30 -5.58 15.96
N LEU A 130 -12.23 -4.40 15.35
CA LEU A 130 -12.57 -4.17 13.95
C LEU A 130 -11.30 -3.86 13.17
N LEU A 131 -11.03 -4.61 12.11
CA LEU A 131 -9.97 -4.38 11.14
C LEU A 131 -10.56 -3.72 9.90
N GLY A 132 -9.98 -2.65 9.43
CA GLY A 132 -10.61 -1.74 8.48
C GLY A 132 -11.40 -0.63 9.21
N PRO A 133 -12.13 0.20 8.46
CA PRO A 133 -12.35 0.17 7.02
C PRO A 133 -11.16 0.75 6.21
N LEU A 134 -11.31 0.70 4.85
CA LEU A 134 -10.29 1.18 3.94
C LEU A 134 -10.18 2.70 3.90
N TYR A 135 -11.29 3.41 3.87
CA TYR A 135 -11.32 4.86 3.65
C TYR A 135 -11.44 5.67 4.96
N GLY A 136 -10.80 6.87 4.98
CA GLY A 136 -10.84 7.76 6.15
C GLY A 136 -12.26 8.21 6.53
N ASN A 137 -13.09 8.58 5.55
CA ASN A 137 -14.48 8.95 5.80
C ASN A 137 -15.31 7.78 6.37
N SER A 138 -15.04 6.56 5.93
CA SER A 138 -15.64 5.34 6.48
C SER A 138 -15.13 5.08 7.91
N ALA A 139 -13.84 5.28 8.19
CA ALA A 139 -13.29 5.16 9.55
C ALA A 139 -13.91 6.18 10.51
N ARG A 140 -14.16 7.40 10.03
CA ARG A 140 -14.86 8.44 10.80
C ARG A 140 -16.29 8.05 11.14
N ALA A 141 -16.97 7.30 10.27
CA ALA A 141 -18.32 6.80 10.53
C ALA A 141 -18.34 5.58 11.47
N VAL A 142 -17.34 4.70 11.38
CA VAL A 142 -17.21 3.48 12.21
C VAL A 142 -16.79 3.81 13.64
N GLY A 143 -15.91 4.80 13.84
CA GLY A 143 -15.32 5.13 15.14
C GLY A 143 -16.37 5.28 16.27
N PRO A 144 -17.40 6.15 16.14
CA PRO A 144 -18.43 6.31 17.16
C PRO A 144 -19.25 5.04 17.42
N VAL A 145 -19.57 4.26 16.38
CA VAL A 145 -20.30 2.99 16.50
C VAL A 145 -19.52 1.99 17.35
N ALA A 146 -18.24 1.83 17.06
CA ALA A 146 -17.35 0.93 17.79
C ALA A 146 -17.07 1.44 19.22
N ALA A 147 -16.93 2.76 19.42
CA ALA A 147 -16.73 3.37 20.73
C ALA A 147 -17.92 3.10 21.67
N GLY A 148 -19.16 3.15 21.18
CA GLY A 148 -20.36 2.80 21.92
C GLY A 148 -20.38 1.36 22.44
N ALA A 149 -19.64 0.46 21.79
CA ALA A 149 -19.46 -0.93 22.20
C ALA A 149 -18.13 -1.18 22.95
N GLY A 150 -17.32 -0.15 23.20
CA GLY A 150 -16.01 -0.30 23.84
C GLY A 150 -14.98 -1.05 22.97
N VAL A 151 -15.14 -1.05 21.63
CA VAL A 151 -14.31 -1.80 20.68
C VAL A 151 -13.37 -0.87 19.93
N ASN A 152 -12.13 -1.30 19.76
CA ASN A 152 -11.13 -0.58 18.99
C ASN A 152 -11.20 -0.93 17.49
N VAL A 153 -10.81 0.05 16.67
CA VAL A 153 -10.79 -0.02 15.20
C VAL A 153 -9.37 0.16 14.69
N VAL A 154 -8.89 -0.74 13.85
CA VAL A 154 -7.60 -0.63 13.15
C VAL A 154 -7.88 -0.37 11.68
N ALA A 155 -7.96 0.90 11.30
CA ALA A 155 -8.34 1.36 9.97
C ALA A 155 -7.16 1.29 8.97
N PHE A 156 -7.41 0.89 7.72
CA PHE A 156 -6.39 0.78 6.66
C PHE A 156 -6.08 2.12 5.96
N THR A 157 -6.81 3.15 6.31
CA THR A 157 -6.64 4.49 5.72
C THR A 157 -5.27 5.11 6.00
N THR A 158 -4.87 6.04 5.13
CA THR A 158 -3.70 6.91 5.31
C THR A 158 -4.05 8.30 5.85
N ASP A 159 -5.34 8.54 6.19
CA ASP A 159 -5.80 9.81 6.78
C ASP A 159 -5.52 9.84 8.30
N PRO A 160 -4.50 10.59 8.77
CA PRO A 160 -4.21 10.67 10.20
C PRO A 160 -5.28 11.45 10.98
N GLY A 161 -6.13 12.22 10.30
CA GLY A 161 -7.18 13.03 10.92
C GLY A 161 -8.35 12.22 11.49
N VAL A 162 -8.38 10.89 11.26
CA VAL A 162 -9.38 10.01 11.85
C VAL A 162 -8.83 9.21 13.04
N ALA A 163 -7.53 9.32 13.30
CA ALA A 163 -6.88 8.65 14.43
C ALA A 163 -7.28 9.29 15.76
N GLY A 164 -7.32 8.50 16.81
CA GLY A 164 -7.64 8.94 18.18
C GLY A 164 -8.84 8.23 18.75
N GLY A 165 -9.13 8.46 20.03
CA GLY A 165 -10.17 7.72 20.73
C GLY A 165 -9.95 6.21 20.63
N ASN A 166 -10.86 5.51 19.96
CA ASN A 166 -10.79 4.07 19.71
C ASN A 166 -10.34 3.71 18.27
N VAL A 167 -9.93 4.70 17.44
CA VAL A 167 -9.49 4.49 16.06
C VAL A 167 -7.98 4.58 15.96
N PHE A 168 -7.38 3.53 15.43
CA PHE A 168 -5.96 3.40 15.12
C PHE A 168 -5.80 3.35 13.60
N VAL A 169 -4.91 4.17 13.04
CA VAL A 169 -4.65 4.24 11.61
C VAL A 169 -3.42 3.43 11.28
N MET A 170 -3.56 2.42 10.41
CA MET A 170 -2.51 1.46 10.08
C MET A 170 -1.86 1.70 8.70
N GLY A 171 -2.45 2.55 7.87
CA GLY A 171 -1.92 2.87 6.54
C GLY A 171 -0.52 3.48 6.56
N PHE A 172 0.15 3.53 5.42
CA PHE A 172 1.48 4.12 5.28
C PHE A 172 1.40 5.65 5.27
N LEU A 173 1.57 6.25 6.44
CA LEU A 173 1.41 7.70 6.59
C LEU A 173 2.53 8.48 5.90
N VAL A 174 2.18 9.54 5.18
CA VAL A 174 3.15 10.43 4.50
C VAL A 174 4.16 11.02 5.49
N ARG A 175 3.72 11.35 6.71
CA ARG A 175 4.60 11.86 7.78
C ARG A 175 5.76 10.90 8.08
N GLU A 176 5.48 9.60 8.18
CA GLU A 176 6.49 8.59 8.51
C GLU A 176 7.47 8.39 7.34
N GLN A 177 6.95 8.44 6.12
CA GLN A 177 7.75 8.38 4.91
C GLN A 177 8.75 9.53 4.85
N VAL A 178 8.25 10.75 5.03
CA VAL A 178 9.09 11.97 5.01
C VAL A 178 10.07 11.98 6.19
N ASP A 179 9.65 11.55 7.38
CA ASP A 179 10.55 11.44 8.55
C ASP A 179 11.72 10.51 8.25
N ARG A 180 11.45 9.36 7.66
CA ARG A 180 12.49 8.39 7.26
C ARG A 180 13.48 9.01 6.27
N MET A 181 12.97 9.79 5.30
CA MET A 181 13.83 10.45 4.31
C MET A 181 14.68 11.57 4.92
N VAL A 182 14.12 12.36 5.82
CA VAL A 182 14.88 13.40 6.55
C VAL A 182 15.97 12.78 7.41
N GLN A 183 15.67 11.71 8.15
CA GLN A 183 16.67 10.98 8.94
C GLN A 183 17.82 10.46 8.07
N PHE A 184 17.47 9.85 6.94
CA PHE A 184 18.47 9.30 6.02
C PHE A 184 19.37 10.40 5.45
N ALA A 185 18.80 11.50 4.94
CA ALA A 185 19.54 12.60 4.37
C ALA A 185 20.48 13.27 5.39
N LEU A 186 20.01 13.48 6.63
CA LEU A 186 20.84 13.98 7.74
C LEU A 186 22.00 13.01 8.05
N GLY A 187 21.75 11.70 8.00
CA GLY A 187 22.77 10.67 8.16
C GLY A 187 23.85 10.70 7.06
N GLU A 188 23.49 11.18 5.86
CA GLU A 188 24.45 11.45 4.76
C GLU A 188 25.12 12.84 4.88
N GLY A 189 24.86 13.60 5.96
CA GLY A 189 25.41 14.96 6.15
C GLY A 189 24.67 16.04 5.36
N ARG A 190 23.51 15.73 4.78
CA ARG A 190 22.66 16.71 4.09
C ARG A 190 21.83 17.45 5.10
N THR A 191 21.99 18.77 5.20
CA THR A 191 21.36 19.58 6.24
C THR A 191 20.43 20.67 5.70
N ARG A 192 20.51 20.98 4.38
CA ARG A 192 19.72 22.03 3.74
C ARG A 192 18.66 21.42 2.84
N PHE A 193 17.42 21.48 3.29
CA PHE A 193 16.28 20.82 2.66
C PHE A 193 15.48 21.78 1.79
N GLY A 194 15.20 21.35 0.56
CA GLY A 194 14.21 21.98 -0.33
C GLY A 194 13.04 21.06 -0.61
N ALA A 195 12.01 21.60 -1.22
CA ALA A 195 10.90 20.80 -1.75
C ALA A 195 10.39 21.37 -3.08
N LEU A 196 10.13 20.47 -4.03
CA LEU A 196 9.42 20.75 -5.27
C LEU A 196 8.17 19.89 -5.30
N THR A 197 7.00 20.49 -5.03
CA THR A 197 5.80 19.74 -4.67
C THR A 197 4.60 20.11 -5.54
N PRO A 198 3.72 19.15 -5.89
CA PRO A 198 2.46 19.49 -6.50
C PRO A 198 1.57 20.29 -5.53
N SER A 199 0.72 21.17 -6.07
CA SER A 199 -0.19 22.02 -5.29
C SER A 199 -1.34 21.25 -4.63
N GLU A 200 -1.51 19.98 -4.97
CA GLU A 200 -2.54 19.10 -4.47
C GLU A 200 -2.34 18.71 -2.99
N THR A 201 -3.40 18.18 -2.39
CA THR A 201 -3.43 17.84 -0.96
C THR A 201 -2.25 16.96 -0.54
N TYR A 202 -1.84 15.98 -1.36
CA TYR A 202 -0.70 15.10 -1.04
C TYR A 202 0.62 15.90 -0.92
N GLY A 203 0.89 16.78 -1.89
CA GLY A 203 2.07 17.66 -1.87
C GLY A 203 2.09 18.59 -0.66
N GLN A 204 0.92 19.14 -0.30
CA GLN A 204 0.78 19.99 0.89
C GLN A 204 1.08 19.23 2.19
N VAL A 205 0.53 18.00 2.34
CA VAL A 205 0.78 17.14 3.50
C VAL A 205 2.25 16.75 3.60
N ALA A 206 2.88 16.37 2.48
CA ALA A 206 4.29 16.02 2.42
C ALA A 206 5.20 17.22 2.78
N THR A 207 4.88 18.40 2.25
CA THR A 207 5.60 19.65 2.56
C THR A 207 5.50 20.00 4.04
N GLN A 208 4.31 19.89 4.62
CA GLN A 208 4.12 20.15 6.05
C GLN A 208 4.89 19.15 6.91
N ALA A 209 4.89 17.87 6.52
CA ALA A 209 5.69 16.84 7.19
C ALA A 209 7.18 17.17 7.10
N LEU A 210 7.70 17.55 5.92
CA LEU A 210 9.09 17.94 5.73
C LEU A 210 9.50 19.08 6.67
N ARG A 211 8.73 20.17 6.68
CA ARG A 211 9.01 21.34 7.53
C ARG A 211 9.10 20.94 9.01
N ARG A 212 8.17 20.11 9.48
CA ARG A 212 8.15 19.64 10.88
C ARG A 212 9.34 18.77 11.21
N GLN A 213 9.66 17.80 10.34
CA GLN A 213 10.74 16.86 10.59
C GLN A 213 12.12 17.49 10.49
N VAL A 214 12.33 18.39 9.52
CA VAL A 214 13.57 19.14 9.38
C VAL A 214 13.81 20.01 10.62
N ALA A 215 12.78 20.74 11.08
CA ALA A 215 12.88 21.56 12.30
C ALA A 215 13.13 20.73 13.55
N ALA A 216 12.44 19.59 13.71
CA ALA A 216 12.60 18.71 14.86
C ALA A 216 13.99 18.04 14.95
N ARG A 217 14.70 17.92 13.84
CA ARG A 217 15.99 17.22 13.73
C ARG A 217 17.18 18.16 13.50
N GLY A 218 16.98 19.50 13.59
CA GLY A 218 18.04 20.48 13.46
C GLY A 218 18.55 20.73 12.02
N GLY A 219 17.80 20.32 11.00
CA GLY A 219 18.05 20.68 9.62
C GLY A 219 17.54 22.10 9.30
N GLN A 220 17.85 22.60 8.12
CA GLN A 220 17.44 23.92 7.63
C GLN A 220 16.55 23.77 6.40
N MET A 221 15.36 24.40 6.40
CA MET A 221 14.56 24.58 5.20
C MET A 221 15.14 25.75 4.36
N THR A 222 15.47 25.48 3.09
CA THR A 222 15.98 26.50 2.17
C THR A 222 14.86 27.11 1.34
N ALA A 223 14.11 26.27 0.61
CA ALA A 223 13.03 26.73 -0.24
C ALA A 223 11.94 25.65 -0.37
N VAL A 224 10.72 26.09 -0.58
CA VAL A 224 9.59 25.25 -0.98
C VAL A 224 8.97 25.86 -2.21
N GLN A 225 8.93 25.11 -3.28
CA GLN A 225 8.31 25.49 -4.54
C GLN A 225 7.14 24.57 -4.83
N THR A 226 5.99 25.17 -5.14
CA THR A 226 4.77 24.45 -5.46
C THR A 226 4.43 24.67 -6.92
N TYR A 227 3.99 23.64 -7.60
CA TYR A 227 3.55 23.70 -9.00
C TYR A 227 2.16 23.11 -9.18
N ALA A 228 1.45 23.65 -10.17
CA ALA A 228 0.19 23.07 -10.61
C ALA A 228 0.47 21.85 -11.50
N PRO A 229 -0.35 20.77 -11.44
CA PRO A 229 -0.12 19.54 -12.22
C PRO A 229 -0.05 19.72 -13.74
N ASP A 230 -0.69 20.77 -14.25
CA ASP A 230 -0.74 21.15 -15.66
C ASP A 230 0.37 22.14 -16.08
N ASN A 231 1.26 22.52 -15.16
CA ASN A 231 2.37 23.43 -15.48
C ASN A 231 3.58 22.66 -16.03
N PRO A 232 3.90 22.76 -17.32
CA PRO A 232 5.01 22.05 -17.92
C PRO A 232 6.38 22.68 -17.67
N ASP A 233 6.45 23.96 -17.23
CA ASP A 233 7.70 24.69 -17.03
C ASP A 233 8.05 24.85 -15.55
N LEU A 234 8.90 23.99 -15.05
CA LEU A 234 9.38 24.01 -13.67
C LEU A 234 10.78 24.60 -13.51
N ARG A 235 11.35 25.20 -14.54
CA ARG A 235 12.70 25.80 -14.50
C ARG A 235 12.81 26.95 -13.49
N GLY A 236 11.76 27.78 -13.40
CA GLY A 236 11.71 28.86 -12.40
C GLY A 236 11.68 28.34 -10.97
N PRO A 237 10.71 27.50 -10.61
CA PRO A 237 10.67 26.80 -9.33
C PRO A 237 11.98 26.03 -8.99
N ALA A 238 12.56 25.33 -9.96
CA ALA A 238 13.79 24.58 -9.77
C ALA A 238 14.99 25.47 -9.39
N ARG A 239 15.16 26.64 -10.03
CA ARG A 239 16.23 27.61 -9.71
C ARG A 239 16.21 28.06 -8.25
N ALA A 240 15.01 28.21 -7.67
CA ALA A 240 14.86 28.63 -6.28
C ALA A 240 15.37 27.56 -5.28
N LEU A 241 15.66 26.36 -5.75
CA LEU A 241 16.16 25.24 -4.94
C LEU A 241 17.69 25.07 -5.00
N ALA A 242 18.41 25.94 -5.71
CA ALA A 242 19.87 25.84 -5.89
C ALA A 242 20.67 25.81 -4.58
N GLY A 243 20.11 26.25 -3.46
CA GLY A 243 20.75 26.20 -2.15
C GLY A 243 20.50 24.90 -1.35
N ALA A 244 19.65 24.00 -1.83
CA ALA A 244 19.34 22.76 -1.15
C ALA A 244 20.38 21.67 -1.45
N ASP A 245 20.69 20.81 -0.48
CA ASP A 245 21.47 19.59 -0.65
C ASP A 245 20.63 18.30 -0.56
N ALA A 246 19.34 18.44 -0.20
CA ALA A 246 18.32 17.41 -0.27
C ALA A 246 16.99 18.03 -0.72
N ILE A 247 16.31 17.43 -1.69
CA ILE A 247 15.07 17.97 -2.27
C ILE A 247 13.98 16.90 -2.22
N LEU A 248 12.90 17.16 -1.48
CA LEU A 248 11.70 16.32 -1.48
C LEU A 248 10.86 16.59 -2.73
N ILE A 249 10.52 15.50 -3.45
CA ILE A 249 9.67 15.53 -4.65
C ILE A 249 8.56 14.50 -4.45
N PRO A 250 7.45 14.85 -3.77
CA PRO A 250 6.37 13.92 -3.42
C PRO A 250 5.34 13.82 -4.55
N ASP A 251 5.79 13.38 -5.71
CA ASP A 251 4.96 13.23 -6.90
C ASP A 251 5.25 11.92 -7.63
N THR A 252 4.49 11.62 -8.67
CA THR A 252 4.61 10.42 -9.50
C THR A 252 4.30 10.74 -10.96
N GLY A 253 4.46 9.78 -11.86
CA GLY A 253 4.09 9.91 -13.27
C GLY A 253 4.70 11.11 -13.96
N ASP A 254 3.91 11.83 -14.73
CA ASP A 254 4.37 12.96 -15.55
C ASP A 254 4.76 14.19 -14.72
N GLY A 255 4.11 14.42 -13.58
CA GLY A 255 4.48 15.50 -12.66
C GLY A 255 5.89 15.31 -12.10
N LEU A 256 6.22 14.09 -11.68
CA LEU A 256 7.57 13.76 -11.22
C LEU A 256 8.60 13.92 -12.35
N ARG A 257 8.28 13.47 -13.59
CA ARG A 257 9.16 13.65 -14.75
C ARG A 257 9.43 15.12 -15.04
N ALA A 258 8.38 15.94 -15.01
CA ALA A 258 8.52 17.39 -15.19
C ALA A 258 9.38 18.02 -14.10
N ALA A 259 9.20 17.60 -12.84
CA ALA A 259 9.96 18.10 -11.70
C ALA A 259 11.47 17.79 -11.85
N VAL A 260 11.85 16.54 -12.12
CA VAL A 260 13.27 16.17 -12.25
C VAL A 260 13.92 16.76 -13.51
N ASN A 261 13.16 16.89 -14.61
CA ASN A 261 13.64 17.56 -15.82
C ASN A 261 13.86 19.07 -15.57
N GLY A 262 12.97 19.72 -14.82
CA GLY A 262 13.14 21.12 -14.41
C GLY A 262 14.39 21.33 -13.55
N LEU A 263 14.66 20.43 -12.61
CA LEU A 263 15.88 20.45 -11.79
C LEU A 263 17.14 20.21 -12.64
N ALA A 264 17.12 19.22 -13.52
CA ALA A 264 18.25 18.94 -14.42
C ALA A 264 18.56 20.10 -15.37
N TYR A 265 17.55 20.85 -15.82
CA TYR A 265 17.74 22.03 -16.68
C TYR A 265 18.53 23.17 -16.00
N VAL A 266 18.54 23.21 -14.67
CA VAL A 266 19.25 24.19 -13.86
C VAL A 266 20.46 23.57 -13.13
N ASP A 267 20.99 22.48 -13.67
CA ASP A 267 22.19 21.75 -13.20
C ASP A 267 22.04 21.21 -11.76
N ILE A 268 20.81 20.94 -11.31
CA ILE A 268 20.55 20.25 -10.06
C ILE A 268 20.20 18.80 -10.40
N ASP A 269 21.09 17.87 -10.01
CA ASP A 269 20.88 16.43 -10.14
C ASP A 269 20.96 15.74 -8.78
N SER A 270 20.67 14.43 -8.74
CA SER A 270 20.68 13.64 -7.49
C SER A 270 22.06 13.51 -6.84
N ARG A 271 23.14 13.90 -7.51
CA ARG A 271 24.52 13.92 -6.97
C ARG A 271 24.79 15.23 -6.24
N THR A 272 24.30 16.34 -6.79
CA THR A 272 24.44 17.69 -6.20
C THR A 272 23.43 17.91 -5.09
N ALA A 273 22.16 17.53 -5.30
CA ALA A 273 21.11 17.58 -4.29
C ALA A 273 20.38 16.22 -4.25
N ARG A 274 20.48 15.50 -3.15
CA ARG A 274 19.83 14.19 -3.00
C ARG A 274 18.31 14.32 -3.23
N TYR A 275 17.78 13.62 -4.21
CA TYR A 275 16.33 13.58 -4.42
C TYR A 275 15.68 12.61 -3.43
N LEU A 276 14.69 13.11 -2.71
CA LEU A 276 13.93 12.38 -1.72
C LEU A 276 12.51 12.16 -2.24
N GLY A 277 12.13 10.91 -2.46
CA GLY A 277 10.78 10.52 -2.84
C GLY A 277 9.92 10.14 -1.64
N THR A 278 8.70 9.77 -1.94
CA THR A 278 7.80 9.03 -1.04
C THR A 278 7.58 7.62 -1.58
N MET A 279 6.74 6.81 -0.94
CA MET A 279 6.39 5.48 -1.46
C MET A 279 5.74 5.51 -2.85
N LEU A 280 5.30 6.67 -3.34
CA LEU A 280 4.87 6.84 -4.73
C LEU A 280 5.97 6.49 -5.75
N TRP A 281 7.24 6.48 -5.32
CA TRP A 281 8.36 6.09 -6.16
C TRP A 281 8.60 4.58 -6.21
N ASN A 282 7.85 3.80 -5.44
CA ASN A 282 7.90 2.33 -5.49
C ASN A 282 7.14 1.79 -6.71
N ASP A 283 7.47 2.29 -7.88
CA ASP A 283 6.88 1.93 -9.17
C ASP A 283 8.00 1.57 -10.17
N PRO A 284 8.07 0.30 -10.63
CA PRO A 284 9.05 -0.13 -11.62
C PRO A 284 9.05 0.69 -12.93
N GLY A 285 7.93 1.33 -13.26
CA GLY A 285 7.83 2.25 -14.40
C GLY A 285 8.69 3.49 -14.22
N LEU A 286 8.75 4.03 -13.00
CA LEU A 286 9.55 5.19 -12.65
C LEU A 286 11.04 4.89 -12.55
N TRP A 287 11.44 3.68 -12.18
CA TRP A 287 12.86 3.35 -11.98
C TRP A 287 13.70 3.41 -13.26
N ARG A 288 13.03 3.39 -14.41
CA ARG A 288 13.69 3.51 -15.73
C ARG A 288 13.99 4.96 -16.13
N GLU A 289 13.50 5.93 -15.39
CA GLU A 289 13.76 7.35 -15.62
C GLU A 289 15.20 7.68 -15.20
N SER A 290 16.07 7.94 -16.16
CA SER A 290 17.49 8.19 -15.90
C SER A 290 17.74 9.41 -14.99
N ALA A 291 16.86 10.41 -15.05
CA ALA A 291 16.93 11.60 -14.20
C ALA A 291 16.66 11.31 -12.72
N LEU A 292 16.04 10.16 -12.39
CA LEU A 292 15.79 9.71 -11.02
C LEU A 292 16.95 8.87 -10.46
N ALA A 293 17.94 8.50 -11.26
CA ALA A 293 19.07 7.69 -10.79
C ALA A 293 19.80 8.38 -9.63
N GLY A 294 20.02 7.66 -8.54
CA GLY A 294 20.54 8.18 -7.29
C GLY A 294 19.50 8.82 -6.37
N GLY A 295 18.26 8.97 -6.81
CA GLY A 295 17.14 9.35 -5.94
C GLY A 295 16.76 8.24 -4.98
N VAL A 296 16.28 8.61 -3.80
CA VAL A 296 15.92 7.66 -2.73
C VAL A 296 14.47 7.80 -2.29
N PHE A 297 13.89 6.69 -1.85
CA PHE A 297 12.52 6.67 -1.35
C PHE A 297 12.35 5.63 -0.24
N PRO A 298 11.38 5.82 0.66
CA PRO A 298 11.09 4.85 1.71
C PRO A 298 10.23 3.72 1.17
N ALA A 299 10.46 2.51 1.65
CA ALA A 299 9.63 1.35 1.33
C ALA A 299 9.62 0.36 2.51
N PRO A 300 8.64 -0.52 2.61
CA PRO A 300 8.72 -1.67 3.51
C PRO A 300 9.96 -2.54 3.21
N PRO A 301 10.47 -3.32 4.19
CA PRO A 301 11.62 -4.19 4.00
C PRO A 301 11.39 -5.17 2.85
N ARG A 302 12.26 -5.14 1.86
CA ARG A 302 12.06 -5.88 0.61
C ARG A 302 11.93 -7.39 0.80
N GLY A 303 12.75 -7.97 1.68
CA GLY A 303 12.75 -9.42 1.90
C GLY A 303 11.44 -9.96 2.45
N SER A 304 10.85 -9.29 3.44
CA SER A 304 9.57 -9.71 4.04
C SER A 304 8.39 -9.48 3.10
N VAL A 305 8.38 -8.35 2.37
CA VAL A 305 7.33 -8.07 1.37
C VAL A 305 7.38 -9.10 0.24
N GLN A 306 8.54 -9.42 -0.32
CA GLN A 306 8.67 -10.44 -1.35
C GLN A 306 8.25 -11.84 -0.87
N ALA A 307 8.51 -12.17 0.40
CA ALA A 307 8.03 -13.43 0.97
C ALA A 307 6.50 -13.47 1.04
N PHE A 308 5.88 -12.36 1.46
CA PHE A 308 4.42 -12.17 1.44
C PHE A 308 3.85 -12.27 0.03
N GLU A 309 4.43 -11.54 -0.94
CA GLU A 309 3.97 -11.52 -2.34
C GLU A 309 4.00 -12.91 -2.98
N ARG A 310 5.10 -13.66 -2.80
CA ARG A 310 5.18 -15.03 -3.30
C ARG A 310 4.10 -15.90 -2.68
N LYS A 311 3.96 -15.87 -1.35
CA LYS A 311 2.96 -16.68 -0.66
C LYS A 311 1.55 -16.33 -1.08
N TYR A 312 1.25 -15.05 -1.27
CA TYR A 312 -0.04 -14.59 -1.78
C TYR A 312 -0.29 -15.10 -3.21
N ALA A 313 0.70 -14.97 -4.09
CA ALA A 313 0.59 -15.44 -5.47
C ALA A 313 0.41 -16.96 -5.54
N ASP A 314 1.11 -17.72 -4.70
CA ASP A 314 0.97 -19.18 -4.60
C ASP A 314 -0.44 -19.57 -4.12
N ALA A 315 -1.02 -18.82 -3.19
CA ALA A 315 -2.34 -19.12 -2.63
C ALA A 315 -3.50 -18.67 -3.52
N PHE A 316 -3.37 -17.55 -4.24
CA PHE A 316 -4.48 -16.91 -4.98
C PHE A 316 -4.25 -16.79 -6.49
N GLY A 317 -3.10 -17.22 -7.01
CA GLY A 317 -2.79 -17.25 -8.44
C GLY A 317 -2.50 -15.89 -9.08
N THR A 318 -2.44 -14.81 -8.29
CA THR A 318 -2.17 -13.45 -8.77
C THR A 318 -1.27 -12.71 -7.78
N ALA A 319 -0.45 -11.77 -8.29
CA ALA A 319 0.31 -10.88 -7.42
C ALA A 319 -0.64 -9.99 -6.59
N PRO A 320 -0.35 -9.76 -5.30
CA PRO A 320 -1.17 -8.89 -4.48
C PRO A 320 -0.96 -7.42 -4.89
N PRO A 321 -1.99 -6.55 -4.84
CA PRO A 321 -1.77 -5.13 -4.83
C PRO A 321 -1.10 -4.70 -3.51
N ASP A 322 -0.34 -3.60 -3.54
CA ASP A 322 0.45 -3.11 -2.38
C ASP A 322 -0.33 -3.01 -1.07
N ILE A 323 -1.62 -2.67 -1.17
CA ILE A 323 -2.49 -2.51 0.00
C ILE A 323 -2.80 -3.83 0.72
N ALA A 324 -2.69 -4.97 0.03
CA ALA A 324 -3.04 -6.29 0.58
C ALA A 324 -2.24 -6.61 1.86
N VAL A 325 -0.99 -6.17 1.94
CA VAL A 325 -0.13 -6.40 3.10
C VAL A 325 -0.71 -5.84 4.41
N LEU A 326 -1.53 -4.77 4.33
CA LEU A 326 -2.21 -4.21 5.51
C LEU A 326 -3.24 -5.19 6.09
N GLY A 327 -3.93 -5.94 5.23
CA GLY A 327 -4.85 -6.98 5.65
C GLY A 327 -4.15 -8.12 6.41
N TYR A 328 -2.98 -8.53 5.89
CA TYR A 328 -2.12 -9.52 6.54
C TYR A 328 -1.64 -9.03 7.91
N ASP A 329 -1.02 -7.85 7.97
CA ASP A 329 -0.46 -7.29 9.20
C ASP A 329 -1.54 -7.09 10.28
N ALA A 330 -2.73 -6.61 9.90
CA ALA A 330 -3.84 -6.40 10.83
C ALA A 330 -4.39 -7.72 11.39
N ALA A 331 -4.56 -8.74 10.56
CA ALA A 331 -5.04 -10.03 11.00
C ALA A 331 -3.99 -10.76 11.86
N ALA A 332 -2.71 -10.65 11.50
CA ALA A 332 -1.60 -11.17 12.31
C ALA A 332 -1.54 -10.50 13.69
N LEU A 333 -1.69 -9.16 13.73
CA LEU A 333 -1.82 -8.40 14.98
C LEU A 333 -2.97 -8.94 15.83
N ALA A 334 -4.16 -9.07 15.25
CA ALA A 334 -5.32 -9.56 15.98
C ALA A 334 -5.11 -11.00 16.51
N ALA A 335 -4.47 -11.87 15.72
CA ALA A 335 -4.16 -13.23 16.13
C ALA A 335 -3.16 -13.30 17.29
N VAL A 336 -2.14 -12.44 17.30
CA VAL A 336 -1.18 -12.32 18.41
C VAL A 336 -1.89 -11.84 19.67
N LEU A 337 -2.69 -10.77 19.58
CA LEU A 337 -3.40 -10.19 20.70
C LEU A 337 -4.47 -11.13 21.29
N ALA A 338 -5.07 -11.98 20.44
CA ALA A 338 -6.04 -12.99 20.86
C ALA A 338 -5.41 -14.11 21.71
N ARG A 339 -4.09 -14.32 21.62
CA ARG A 339 -3.34 -15.37 22.35
C ARG A 339 -2.66 -14.90 23.62
N MET A 340 -2.71 -13.61 23.95
CA MET A 340 -1.99 -13.08 25.11
C MET A 340 -2.44 -13.75 26.40
N GLY A 341 -1.49 -14.01 27.30
CA GLY A 341 -1.77 -14.63 28.59
C GLY A 341 -2.81 -13.85 29.40
N GLY A 342 -3.80 -14.56 29.95
CA GLY A 342 -4.92 -13.95 30.68
C GLY A 342 -6.12 -13.56 29.82
N GLY A 343 -6.14 -13.90 28.53
CA GLY A 343 -7.23 -13.68 27.60
C GLY A 343 -6.94 -12.64 26.51
N PRO A 344 -7.82 -12.49 25.50
CA PRO A 344 -7.65 -11.56 24.40
C PRO A 344 -7.51 -10.11 24.88
N ARG A 345 -6.49 -9.41 24.39
CA ARG A 345 -6.19 -8.02 24.78
C ARG A 345 -6.19 -7.10 23.59
N PHE A 346 -7.35 -6.52 23.30
CA PHE A 346 -7.53 -5.53 22.25
C PHE A 346 -7.67 -4.10 22.80
N ASP A 347 -7.28 -3.89 24.05
CA ASP A 347 -7.31 -2.59 24.70
C ASP A 347 -6.25 -1.63 24.15
N ARG A 348 -6.46 -0.33 24.36
CA ARG A 348 -5.59 0.73 23.88
C ARG A 348 -4.16 0.58 24.39
N ALA A 349 -3.95 0.24 25.66
CA ALA A 349 -2.62 0.13 26.24
C ALA A 349 -1.81 -0.97 25.53
N THR A 350 -2.43 -2.09 25.22
CA THR A 350 -1.81 -3.18 24.48
C THR A 350 -1.53 -2.79 23.03
N LEU A 351 -2.48 -2.14 22.33
CA LEU A 351 -2.30 -1.68 20.96
C LEU A 351 -1.18 -0.63 20.83
N THR A 352 -0.99 0.22 21.85
CA THR A 352 0.06 1.25 21.86
C THR A 352 1.35 0.78 22.57
N SER A 353 1.60 -0.52 22.60
CA SER A 353 2.84 -1.08 23.15
C SER A 353 4.08 -0.43 22.52
N ALA A 354 5.01 0.03 23.37
CA ALA A 354 6.23 0.70 22.90
C ALA A 354 7.13 -0.21 22.05
N SER A 355 7.11 -1.52 22.31
CA SER A 355 7.86 -2.52 21.51
C SER A 355 7.30 -2.69 20.11
N GLY A 356 6.02 -2.35 19.90
CA GLY A 356 5.34 -2.54 18.62
C GLY A 356 5.14 -4.01 18.27
N PHE A 357 4.91 -4.24 16.99
CA PHE A 357 4.55 -5.54 16.41
C PHE A 357 5.35 -5.78 15.14
N GLY A 358 5.61 -7.05 14.83
CA GLY A 358 6.17 -7.45 13.54
C GLY A 358 5.06 -7.77 12.54
N GLY A 359 5.26 -7.38 11.29
CA GLY A 359 4.36 -7.69 10.18
C GLY A 359 5.12 -8.03 8.89
N ALA A 360 4.40 -8.40 7.84
CA ALA A 360 4.97 -8.64 6.52
C ALA A 360 5.53 -7.34 5.89
N ALA A 361 4.95 -6.18 6.24
CA ALA A 361 5.47 -4.87 5.84
C ALA A 361 6.53 -4.30 6.83
N GLY A 362 7.17 -5.14 7.62
CA GLY A 362 8.14 -4.73 8.64
C GLY A 362 7.51 -4.48 10.01
N ILE A 363 8.30 -3.91 10.91
CA ILE A 363 7.80 -3.57 12.25
C ILE A 363 6.89 -2.33 12.21
N PHE A 364 5.92 -2.30 13.10
CA PHE A 364 5.06 -1.13 13.31
C PHE A 364 4.61 -1.03 14.77
N ARG A 365 4.28 0.18 15.22
CA ARG A 365 3.60 0.43 16.50
C ARG A 365 2.58 1.54 16.35
N PHE A 366 1.55 1.53 17.20
CA PHE A 366 0.65 2.67 17.29
C PHE A 366 1.12 3.63 18.37
N ARG A 367 1.07 4.91 18.06
CA ARG A 367 1.33 5.98 19.03
C ARG A 367 0.10 6.24 19.89
N SER A 368 0.29 7.00 20.96
CA SER A 368 -0.79 7.40 21.86
C SER A 368 -1.87 8.25 21.20
N ASP A 369 -1.60 8.88 20.05
CA ASP A 369 -2.58 9.60 19.23
C ASP A 369 -3.37 8.70 18.26
N GLY A 370 -3.08 7.40 18.22
CA GLY A 370 -3.71 6.43 17.32
C GLY A 370 -3.08 6.35 15.94
N THR A 371 -2.05 7.13 15.65
CA THR A 371 -1.30 7.02 14.38
C THR A 371 -0.28 5.91 14.45
N VAL A 372 0.04 5.32 13.29
CA VAL A 372 1.09 4.30 13.19
C VAL A 372 2.46 4.93 13.01
N GLU A 373 3.49 4.27 13.54
CA GLU A 373 4.89 4.42 13.19
C GLU A 373 5.36 3.11 12.57
N ARG A 374 6.05 3.18 11.42
CA ARG A 374 6.53 2.00 10.70
C ARG A 374 8.03 2.03 10.51
N GLY A 375 8.66 0.86 10.63
CA GLY A 375 10.04 0.66 10.24
C GLY A 375 10.15 0.54 8.72
N LEU A 376 10.62 1.60 8.04
CA LEU A 376 10.80 1.63 6.60
C LEU A 376 12.28 1.53 6.22
N ALA A 377 12.59 0.73 5.21
CA ALA A 377 13.87 0.75 4.52
C ALA A 377 14.00 1.99 3.63
N VAL A 378 15.21 2.29 3.18
CA VAL A 378 15.46 3.30 2.15
C VAL A 378 15.98 2.60 0.90
N MET A 379 15.28 2.85 -0.19
CA MET A 379 15.60 2.33 -1.51
C MET A 379 16.24 3.43 -2.37
N GLU A 380 17.25 3.08 -3.16
CA GLU A 380 17.89 3.98 -4.13
C GLU A 380 17.62 3.48 -5.54
N ILE A 381 17.19 4.37 -6.43
CA ILE A 381 17.03 4.08 -7.86
C ILE A 381 18.39 4.04 -8.52
N GLN A 382 18.70 2.92 -9.18
CA GLN A 382 19.95 2.71 -9.88
C GLN A 382 19.83 3.10 -11.36
N SER A 383 20.93 3.50 -11.98
CA SER A 383 21.00 3.86 -13.40
C SER A 383 20.56 2.75 -14.37
N GLY A 384 20.37 1.53 -13.91
CA GLY A 384 19.88 0.40 -14.71
C GLY A 384 18.38 0.14 -14.64
N GLY A 385 17.59 1.03 -14.03
CA GLY A 385 16.13 0.81 -13.86
C GLY A 385 15.79 -0.24 -12.80
N THR A 386 16.67 -0.42 -11.84
CA THR A 386 16.50 -1.28 -10.66
C THR A 386 16.58 -0.46 -9.39
N VAL A 387 16.23 -1.04 -8.27
CA VAL A 387 16.37 -0.41 -6.95
C VAL A 387 17.25 -1.25 -6.04
N ARG A 388 18.01 -0.56 -5.19
CA ARG A 388 18.87 -1.16 -4.18
C ARG A 388 18.50 -0.63 -2.81
N GLU A 389 18.43 -1.48 -1.81
CA GLU A 389 18.30 -1.06 -0.42
C GLU A 389 19.62 -0.45 0.06
N VAL A 390 19.59 0.83 0.46
CA VAL A 390 20.77 1.59 0.90
C VAL A 390 20.77 1.85 2.41
N ALA A 391 19.61 1.75 3.04
CA ALA A 391 19.52 1.71 4.49
C ALA A 391 18.40 0.73 4.90
N PRO A 392 18.71 -0.27 5.74
CA PRO A 392 17.73 -1.26 6.16
C PRO A 392 16.64 -0.62 7.03
N ALA A 393 15.48 -1.28 7.04
CA ALA A 393 14.45 -0.97 8.01
C ALA A 393 14.94 -1.30 9.42
N PRO A 394 14.57 -0.50 10.44
CA PRO A 394 14.88 -0.84 11.82
C PRO A 394 14.19 -2.15 12.23
N LEU A 395 14.87 -2.95 13.06
CA LEU A 395 14.33 -4.20 13.59
C LEU A 395 13.65 -4.03 14.95
N SER A 396 13.78 -2.86 15.55
CA SER A 396 13.13 -2.48 16.81
C SER A 396 12.90 -0.97 16.84
N PHE A 397 11.86 -0.55 17.54
CA PHE A 397 11.71 0.85 17.88
C PHE A 397 12.61 1.11 19.09
N GLY A 398 13.63 1.97 18.94
CA GLY A 398 14.44 2.42 20.05
C GLY A 398 13.56 2.97 21.17
N SER A 399 13.91 2.73 22.43
CA SER A 399 13.34 3.49 23.54
C SER A 399 13.52 4.97 23.19
N ALA A 400 12.42 5.73 23.13
CA ALA A 400 12.50 7.16 23.02
C ALA A 400 13.44 7.64 24.13
N GLY A 401 14.65 8.05 23.76
CA GLY A 401 15.54 8.72 24.69
C GLY A 401 14.80 9.97 25.15
N PHE A 402 14.51 10.02 26.43
CA PHE A 402 14.02 11.19 27.13
C PHE A 402 15.11 12.24 27.21
#